data_51f7d373d225e04a0714d29f8982299e
#
_entry.id   51f7d373d225e04a0714d29f8982299e
#
_cell.length_a   1.000
_cell.length_b   1.000
_cell.length_c   1.000
_cell.angle_alpha   90.00
_cell.angle_beta   90.00
_cell.angle_gamma   90.00
#
_symmetry.space_group_name_H-M   'P 1'
#
loop_
_entity.id
_entity.type
_entity.pdbx_description
1 polymer ?
#
loop_
_entity_poly.entity_id
_entity_poly.type
_entity_poly.pdbx_seq_one_letter_code
_entity_poly.pdbx_strand_id
1 'polypeptide(L)'
;MNTTDFDDIIQRVFEATGIDSQNELAQALQINRSAVTQARKKGQVPDRWLLKLYRKFGLNPEWLESGDGRSFLRKPIGGTVSEFEKIPKVNARLCAGDGSFETDADIQCFYAFQKEWLEKKGSTKAMVLFDIYGNSMEPEIRDSDTVLVDQSQKAILAGAMYAVGIEDTIMVKRIEKRPNKLVLLSNHKDYPPIMLNREEAGVVRIIGKVIWICREI
;
A
#
# COMPACT_ATOMS: atom_id res chain seq x y z
N MET A 1 40.37 -15.39 -17.79
CA MET A 1 39.50 -15.37 -16.59
C MET A 1 39.59 -13.99 -16.03
N ASN A 2 38.58 -13.13 -16.29
CA ASN A 2 38.49 -11.81 -15.66
C ASN A 2 38.16 -12.04 -14.18
N THR A 3 39.14 -11.88 -13.31
CA THR A 3 38.89 -11.76 -11.86
C THR A 3 38.16 -10.45 -11.64
N THR A 4 36.89 -10.53 -11.44
CA THR A 4 36.07 -9.34 -11.08
C THR A 4 36.59 -8.80 -9.75
N ASP A 5 36.97 -7.52 -9.74
CA ASP A 5 37.55 -6.87 -8.56
C ASP A 5 36.53 -6.76 -7.41
N PHE A 6 37.04 -6.73 -6.20
CA PHE A 6 36.21 -6.53 -4.97
C PHE A 6 35.29 -5.33 -5.10
N ASP A 7 35.78 -4.20 -5.62
CA ASP A 7 35.02 -2.97 -5.73
C ASP A 7 33.85 -3.10 -6.72
N ASP A 8 34.02 -3.85 -7.84
CA ASP A 8 32.93 -4.11 -8.80
C ASP A 8 31.79 -4.93 -8.18
N ILE A 9 32.14 -5.99 -7.45
CA ILE A 9 31.15 -6.83 -6.76
C ILE A 9 30.39 -6.02 -5.72
N ILE A 10 31.08 -5.23 -4.92
CA ILE A 10 30.47 -4.43 -3.87
C ILE A 10 29.60 -3.31 -4.45
N GLN A 11 30.00 -2.69 -5.55
CA GLN A 11 29.18 -1.71 -6.25
C GLN A 11 27.87 -2.33 -6.73
N ARG A 12 27.91 -3.52 -7.36
CA ARG A 12 26.69 -4.25 -7.75
C ARG A 12 25.80 -4.57 -6.56
N VAL A 13 26.37 -4.92 -5.41
CA VAL A 13 25.61 -5.14 -4.18
C VAL A 13 24.90 -3.85 -3.76
N PHE A 14 25.58 -2.70 -3.77
CA PHE A 14 25.02 -1.42 -3.39
C PHE A 14 23.88 -1.00 -4.32
N GLU A 15 24.10 -1.09 -5.63
CA GLU A 15 23.09 -0.78 -6.65
C GLU A 15 21.84 -1.67 -6.54
N ALA A 16 22.03 -2.96 -6.27
CA ALA A 16 20.92 -3.91 -6.20
C ALA A 16 20.16 -3.90 -4.87
N THR A 17 20.78 -3.47 -3.76
CA THR A 17 20.20 -3.58 -2.41
C THR A 17 19.87 -2.24 -1.76
N GLY A 18 20.35 -1.12 -2.33
CA GLY A 18 20.23 0.21 -1.70
C GLY A 18 21.14 0.40 -0.48
N ILE A 19 22.03 -0.54 -0.18
CA ILE A 19 23.11 -0.34 0.81
C ILE A 19 24.08 0.69 0.24
N ASP A 20 24.47 1.68 1.03
CA ASP A 20 25.35 2.77 0.55
C ASP A 20 26.68 2.86 1.31
N SER A 21 26.88 2.04 2.34
CA SER A 21 28.07 2.11 3.17
C SER A 21 28.65 0.75 3.55
N GLN A 22 29.98 0.74 3.79
CA GLN A 22 30.66 -0.46 4.30
C GLN A 22 30.16 -0.90 5.69
N ASN A 23 29.64 0.02 6.48
CA ASN A 23 29.06 -0.31 7.79
C ASN A 23 27.75 -1.09 7.62
N GLU A 24 26.87 -0.62 6.74
CA GLU A 24 25.62 -1.31 6.42
C GLU A 24 25.87 -2.66 5.78
N LEU A 25 26.86 -2.75 4.89
CA LEU A 25 27.28 -4.03 4.32
C LEU A 25 27.75 -5.01 5.41
N ALA A 26 28.57 -4.55 6.36
CA ALA A 26 29.04 -5.36 7.47
C ALA A 26 27.87 -5.85 8.35
N GLN A 27 26.92 -4.97 8.66
CA GLN A 27 25.70 -5.32 9.39
C GLN A 27 24.84 -6.30 8.59
N ALA A 28 24.66 -6.06 7.29
CA ALA A 28 23.87 -6.92 6.43
C ALA A 28 24.45 -8.34 6.36
N LEU A 29 25.77 -8.46 6.32
CA LEU A 29 26.50 -9.72 6.30
C LEU A 29 26.74 -10.33 7.70
N GLN A 30 26.37 -9.63 8.78
CA GLN A 30 26.66 -10.02 10.17
C GLN A 30 28.15 -10.34 10.36
N ILE A 31 29.02 -9.38 10.01
CA ILE A 31 30.47 -9.44 10.13
C ILE A 31 31.00 -8.13 10.71
N ASN A 32 32.26 -8.15 11.19
CA ASN A 32 32.93 -6.94 11.62
C ASN A 32 33.34 -6.06 10.42
N ARG A 33 33.28 -4.74 10.57
CA ARG A 33 33.75 -3.78 9.55
C ARG A 33 35.20 -4.04 9.14
N SER A 34 36.05 -4.46 10.08
CA SER A 34 37.44 -4.82 9.78
C SER A 34 37.56 -5.95 8.76
N ALA A 35 36.60 -6.89 8.73
CA ALA A 35 36.59 -7.96 7.73
C ALA A 35 36.33 -7.40 6.31
N VAL A 36 35.48 -6.38 6.16
CA VAL A 36 35.24 -5.70 4.90
C VAL A 36 36.51 -5.02 4.41
N THR A 37 37.19 -4.29 5.30
CA THR A 37 38.46 -3.62 5.00
C THR A 37 39.56 -4.62 4.59
N GLN A 38 39.63 -5.78 5.27
CA GLN A 38 40.60 -6.82 4.92
C GLN A 38 40.29 -7.49 3.58
N ALA A 39 39.04 -7.78 3.27
CA ALA A 39 38.62 -8.35 1.99
C ALA A 39 38.92 -7.37 0.84
N ARG A 40 38.67 -6.09 1.02
CA ARG A 40 39.04 -5.05 0.07
C ARG A 40 40.55 -4.97 -0.19
N LYS A 41 41.36 -5.04 0.87
CA LYS A 41 42.82 -5.06 0.71
C LYS A 41 43.32 -6.30 -0.03
N LYS A 42 42.59 -7.42 0.04
CA LYS A 42 42.91 -8.66 -0.69
C LYS A 42 42.35 -8.65 -2.13
N GLY A 43 41.51 -7.67 -2.48
CA GLY A 43 40.86 -7.60 -3.80
C GLY A 43 39.85 -8.72 -4.05
N GLN A 44 39.41 -9.44 -3.03
CA GLN A 44 38.53 -10.61 -3.18
C GLN A 44 37.36 -10.58 -2.20
N VAL A 45 36.19 -10.89 -2.73
CA VAL A 45 34.99 -11.14 -1.91
C VAL A 45 34.93 -12.62 -1.54
N PRO A 46 34.90 -12.97 -0.25
CA PRO A 46 34.81 -14.39 0.16
C PRO A 46 33.47 -15.02 -0.30
N ASP A 47 33.49 -16.24 -0.84
CA ASP A 47 32.32 -16.99 -1.32
C ASP A 47 31.19 -17.06 -0.29
N ARG A 48 31.54 -17.17 0.98
CA ARG A 48 30.56 -17.15 2.08
C ARG A 48 29.76 -15.84 2.16
N TRP A 49 30.28 -14.72 1.63
CA TRP A 49 29.54 -13.46 1.57
C TRP A 49 28.55 -13.49 0.42
N LEU A 50 28.91 -14.03 -0.72
CA LEU A 50 28.01 -14.23 -1.86
C LEU A 50 26.82 -15.10 -1.44
N LEU A 51 27.08 -16.18 -0.70
CA LEU A 51 26.05 -17.04 -0.16
C LEU A 51 25.13 -16.31 0.86
N LYS A 52 25.69 -15.46 1.73
CA LYS A 52 24.90 -14.65 2.66
C LYS A 52 24.03 -13.61 1.91
N LEU A 53 24.58 -12.97 0.88
CA LEU A 53 23.88 -12.03 0.01
C LEU A 53 22.74 -12.73 -0.74
N TYR A 54 22.99 -13.92 -1.27
CA TYR A 54 21.93 -14.74 -1.86
C TYR A 54 20.82 -15.10 -0.85
N ARG A 55 21.20 -15.57 0.34
CA ARG A 55 20.21 -15.96 1.38
C ARG A 55 19.39 -14.79 1.88
N LYS A 56 20.00 -13.63 2.06
CA LYS A 56 19.37 -12.44 2.63
C LYS A 56 18.59 -11.62 1.61
N PHE A 57 19.18 -11.40 0.43
CA PHE A 57 18.64 -10.50 -0.59
C PHE A 57 18.19 -11.20 -1.87
N GLY A 58 18.46 -12.51 -2.01
CA GLY A 58 18.14 -13.24 -3.23
C GLY A 58 19.09 -12.94 -4.41
N LEU A 59 20.19 -12.22 -4.16
CA LEU A 59 21.16 -11.84 -5.19
C LEU A 59 21.77 -13.08 -5.87
N ASN A 60 21.92 -13.01 -7.19
CA ASN A 60 22.56 -14.05 -7.96
C ASN A 60 24.08 -13.98 -7.81
N PRO A 61 24.75 -15.00 -7.23
CA PRO A 61 26.19 -15.02 -7.09
C PRO A 61 26.94 -14.88 -8.43
N GLU A 62 26.48 -15.56 -9.49
CA GLU A 62 27.09 -15.46 -10.83
C GLU A 62 27.02 -14.03 -11.36
N TRP A 63 25.90 -13.36 -11.20
CA TRP A 63 25.75 -11.95 -11.59
C TRP A 63 26.65 -11.04 -10.77
N LEU A 64 26.80 -11.30 -9.48
CA LEU A 64 27.70 -10.52 -8.64
C LEU A 64 29.15 -10.65 -9.12
N GLU A 65 29.58 -11.85 -9.57
CA GLU A 65 30.92 -12.12 -10.04
C GLU A 65 31.15 -11.64 -11.47
N SER A 66 30.21 -11.90 -12.40
CA SER A 66 30.39 -11.60 -13.81
C SER A 66 29.81 -10.28 -14.30
N GLY A 67 28.76 -9.78 -13.61
CA GLY A 67 27.93 -8.69 -14.09
C GLY A 67 26.86 -9.12 -15.11
N ASP A 68 26.91 -10.37 -15.58
CA ASP A 68 26.01 -10.88 -16.61
C ASP A 68 24.83 -11.63 -16.05
N GLY A 69 23.69 -11.54 -16.71
CA GLY A 69 22.49 -12.27 -16.35
C GLY A 69 21.54 -11.51 -15.40
N ARG A 70 20.71 -12.26 -14.68
CA ARG A 70 19.72 -11.68 -13.76
C ARG A 70 20.38 -11.37 -12.41
N SER A 71 20.18 -10.16 -11.91
CA SER A 71 20.68 -9.73 -10.59
C SER A 71 20.10 -10.51 -9.42
N PHE A 72 18.88 -11.05 -9.55
CA PHE A 72 18.21 -11.81 -8.50
C PHE A 72 17.79 -13.20 -9.00
N LEU A 73 18.13 -14.26 -8.24
CA LEU A 73 17.63 -15.63 -8.44
C LEU A 73 16.32 -15.90 -7.70
N ARG A 74 16.08 -15.18 -6.63
CA ARG A 74 14.81 -15.13 -5.92
C ARG A 74 14.36 -13.68 -5.85
N LYS A 75 13.04 -13.43 -5.85
CA LYS A 75 12.56 -12.16 -5.28
C LYS A 75 13.15 -12.06 -3.89
N PRO A 76 13.81 -10.96 -3.54
CA PRO A 76 14.40 -10.83 -2.20
C PRO A 76 13.34 -11.16 -1.16
N ILE A 77 13.63 -12.16 -0.32
CA ILE A 77 12.88 -12.42 0.91
C ILE A 77 13.37 -11.35 1.91
N GLY A 78 13.18 -10.11 1.59
CA GLY A 78 13.79 -8.95 2.23
C GLY A 78 14.34 -7.99 1.19
N GLY A 79 13.67 -7.86 0.05
CA GLY A 79 13.75 -6.61 -0.70
C GLY A 79 13.31 -5.54 0.26
N THR A 80 14.06 -4.42 0.33
CA THR A 80 13.84 -3.25 1.19
C THR A 80 12.62 -3.47 2.05
N VAL A 81 12.78 -3.58 3.35
CA VAL A 81 11.66 -3.79 4.27
C VAL A 81 10.51 -3.04 3.66
N SER A 82 9.54 -3.75 3.09
CA SER A 82 8.44 -3.09 2.40
C SER A 82 7.86 -2.24 3.50
N GLU A 83 8.15 -0.94 3.44
CA GLU A 83 7.70 -0.02 4.47
C GLU A 83 6.21 -0.25 4.56
N PHE A 84 5.77 -0.67 5.73
CA PHE A 84 4.36 -0.80 6.01
C PHE A 84 3.86 0.54 6.50
N GLU A 85 2.84 1.03 5.86
CA GLU A 85 2.09 2.20 6.32
C GLU A 85 0.92 1.71 7.16
N LYS A 86 0.70 2.37 8.30
CA LYS A 86 -0.40 2.07 9.19
C LYS A 86 -1.60 2.93 8.83
N ILE A 87 -2.67 2.30 8.38
CA ILE A 87 -3.93 2.99 8.07
C ILE A 87 -4.89 2.83 9.25
N PRO A 88 -5.45 3.93 9.77
CA PRO A 88 -6.38 3.87 10.88
C PRO A 88 -7.71 3.25 10.47
N LYS A 89 -8.26 2.40 11.34
CA LYS A 89 -9.65 1.95 11.30
C LYS A 89 -10.44 2.77 12.32
N VAL A 90 -11.49 3.41 11.85
CA VAL A 90 -12.31 4.33 12.66
C VAL A 90 -13.76 3.86 12.73
N ASN A 91 -14.47 4.31 13.76
CA ASN A 91 -15.91 4.22 13.77
C ASN A 91 -16.52 5.20 12.75
N ALA A 92 -17.32 4.69 11.81
CA ALA A 92 -17.93 5.48 10.75
C ALA A 92 -19.03 6.39 11.34
N ARG A 93 -18.66 7.59 11.77
CA ARG A 93 -19.58 8.67 12.15
C ARG A 93 -19.23 9.93 11.38
N LEU A 94 -20.23 10.63 10.90
CA LEU A 94 -20.03 11.95 10.30
C LEU A 94 -19.90 12.99 11.42
N CYS A 95 -18.80 13.74 11.39
CA CYS A 95 -18.70 14.93 12.23
C CYS A 95 -19.43 16.10 11.56
N ALA A 96 -20.15 16.87 12.36
CA ALA A 96 -20.76 18.12 11.93
C ALA A 96 -19.64 19.12 11.64
N GLY A 97 -19.27 19.28 10.35
CA GLY A 97 -18.19 20.15 9.90
C GLY A 97 -17.75 19.82 8.49
N ASP A 98 -16.50 20.00 8.20
CA ASP A 98 -15.84 20.06 6.89
C ASP A 98 -15.84 18.77 6.03
N GLY A 99 -16.65 17.76 6.36
CA GLY A 99 -16.84 16.55 5.52
C GLY A 99 -15.66 15.59 5.44
N SER A 100 -14.69 15.73 6.33
CA SER A 100 -13.63 14.75 6.59
C SER A 100 -13.98 13.93 7.83
N PHE A 101 -13.54 12.68 7.90
CA PHE A 101 -13.46 12.00 9.18
C PHE A 101 -12.48 12.80 10.05
N GLU A 102 -12.88 13.27 11.21
CA GLU A 102 -11.91 13.67 12.22
C GLU A 102 -11.19 12.39 12.65
N THR A 103 -9.97 12.25 12.16
CA THR A 103 -9.09 11.10 12.41
C THR A 103 -8.73 10.95 13.89
N ASP A 104 -9.01 11.93 14.72
CA ASP A 104 -8.57 11.93 16.12
C ASP A 104 -9.62 11.39 17.12
N ALA A 105 -10.88 11.22 16.74
CA ALA A 105 -11.92 10.98 17.72
C ALA A 105 -12.19 9.51 18.09
N ASP A 106 -11.96 8.53 17.17
CA ASP A 106 -12.39 7.14 17.42
C ASP A 106 -11.58 6.10 16.63
N ILE A 107 -10.24 6.17 16.69
CA ILE A 107 -9.40 5.13 16.09
C ILE A 107 -9.52 3.85 16.92
N GLN A 108 -10.05 2.79 16.30
CA GLN A 108 -10.17 1.47 16.94
C GLN A 108 -8.84 0.72 16.91
N CYS A 109 -8.20 0.68 15.74
CA CYS A 109 -6.94 -0.03 15.51
C CYS A 109 -6.28 0.48 14.23
N PHE A 110 -5.14 -0.12 13.88
CA PHE A 110 -4.41 0.16 12.64
C PHE A 110 -4.19 -1.13 11.85
N TYR A 111 -4.38 -1.06 10.54
CA TYR A 111 -4.03 -2.10 9.61
C TYR A 111 -2.73 -1.74 8.88
N ALA A 112 -1.82 -2.70 8.76
CA ALA A 112 -0.55 -2.52 8.08
C ALA A 112 -0.66 -2.95 6.61
N PHE A 113 -0.44 -2.03 5.69
CA PHE A 113 -0.38 -2.27 4.25
C PHE A 113 1.01 -1.99 3.72
N GLN A 114 1.42 -2.68 2.65
CA GLN A 114 2.64 -2.33 1.94
C GLN A 114 2.53 -0.91 1.37
N LYS A 115 3.46 -0.04 1.73
CA LYS A 115 3.48 1.37 1.31
C LYS A 115 3.43 1.52 -0.21
N GLU A 116 4.26 0.76 -0.92
CA GLU A 116 4.28 0.76 -2.39
C GLU A 116 2.93 0.39 -3.02
N TRP A 117 2.18 -0.52 -2.37
CA TRP A 117 0.85 -0.88 -2.84
C TRP A 117 -0.15 0.26 -2.62
N LEU A 118 -0.12 0.91 -1.45
CA LEU A 118 -0.98 2.06 -1.15
C LEU A 118 -0.71 3.23 -2.08
N GLU A 119 0.56 3.58 -2.31
CA GLU A 119 0.96 4.68 -3.19
C GLU A 119 0.47 4.50 -4.63
N LYS A 120 0.38 3.25 -5.12
CA LYS A 120 -0.23 2.93 -6.42
C LYS A 120 -1.75 3.09 -6.43
N LYS A 121 -2.41 3.11 -5.27
CA LYS A 121 -3.86 3.24 -5.14
C LYS A 121 -4.33 4.68 -4.92
N GLY A 122 -3.51 5.50 -4.26
CA GLY A 122 -3.85 6.89 -3.98
C GLY A 122 -3.00 7.53 -2.89
N SER A 123 -3.57 8.48 -2.15
CA SER A 123 -2.88 9.22 -1.11
C SER A 123 -2.97 8.50 0.23
N THR A 124 -1.89 7.89 0.69
CA THR A 124 -1.84 7.12 1.95
C THR A 124 -2.29 7.94 3.16
N LYS A 125 -1.97 9.24 3.18
CA LYS A 125 -2.34 10.17 4.26
C LYS A 125 -3.83 10.46 4.34
N ALA A 126 -4.57 10.20 3.26
CA ALA A 126 -6.00 10.43 3.17
C ALA A 126 -6.79 9.11 3.20
N MET A 127 -6.16 8.01 3.57
CA MET A 127 -6.80 6.69 3.63
C MET A 127 -7.30 6.37 5.02
N VAL A 128 -8.47 5.73 5.07
CA VAL A 128 -9.13 5.31 6.31
C VAL A 128 -9.89 4.02 6.09
N LEU A 129 -9.98 3.18 7.13
CA LEU A 129 -10.77 1.97 7.15
C LEU A 129 -11.99 2.16 8.04
N PHE A 130 -13.11 1.55 7.66
CA PHE A 130 -14.29 1.39 8.54
C PHE A 130 -15.10 0.15 8.16
N ASP A 131 -15.90 -0.33 9.11
CA ASP A 131 -16.78 -1.46 8.90
C ASP A 131 -18.08 -1.04 8.22
N ILE A 132 -18.59 -1.94 7.42
CA ILE A 132 -19.87 -1.78 6.74
C ILE A 132 -20.97 -2.43 7.59
N TYR A 133 -22.08 -1.75 7.68
CA TYR A 133 -23.29 -2.25 8.30
C TYR A 133 -24.41 -2.31 7.25
N GLY A 134 -25.06 -3.46 7.17
CA GLY A 134 -26.15 -3.70 6.23
C GLY A 134 -25.72 -4.34 4.91
N ASN A 135 -26.69 -4.70 4.10
CA ASN A 135 -26.56 -5.55 2.92
C ASN A 135 -26.81 -4.86 1.58
N SER A 136 -26.95 -3.53 1.56
CA SER A 136 -27.34 -2.78 0.35
C SER A 136 -26.32 -2.90 -0.81
N MET A 137 -25.08 -3.29 -0.52
CA MET A 137 -24.02 -3.46 -1.51
C MET A 137 -23.66 -4.92 -1.80
N GLU A 138 -24.47 -5.86 -1.28
CA GLU A 138 -24.32 -7.28 -1.63
C GLU A 138 -24.57 -7.55 -3.12
N PRO A 139 -23.87 -8.54 -3.69
CA PRO A 139 -22.95 -9.51 -3.04
C PRO A 139 -21.51 -9.01 -2.90
N GLU A 140 -21.17 -7.83 -3.41
CA GLU A 140 -19.80 -7.34 -3.51
C GLU A 140 -19.25 -6.91 -2.15
N ILE A 141 -20.04 -6.11 -1.40
CA ILE A 141 -19.74 -5.76 -0.01
C ILE A 141 -20.88 -6.29 0.85
N ARG A 142 -20.54 -7.03 1.90
CA ARG A 142 -21.52 -7.62 2.83
C ARG A 142 -21.48 -6.90 4.18
N ASP A 143 -22.48 -7.18 4.98
CA ASP A 143 -22.48 -6.76 6.36
C ASP A 143 -21.22 -7.24 7.08
N SER A 144 -20.64 -6.39 7.93
CA SER A 144 -19.39 -6.62 8.67
C SER A 144 -18.11 -6.67 7.82
N ASP A 145 -18.17 -6.43 6.51
CA ASP A 145 -16.94 -6.21 5.72
C ASP A 145 -16.24 -4.92 6.16
N THR A 146 -14.92 -4.91 6.13
CA THR A 146 -14.12 -3.68 6.31
C THR A 146 -13.72 -3.13 4.94
N VAL A 147 -13.91 -1.82 4.72
CA VAL A 147 -13.52 -1.14 3.48
C VAL A 147 -12.40 -0.15 3.71
N LEU A 148 -11.50 -0.04 2.74
CA LEU A 148 -10.48 1.01 2.67
C LEU A 148 -10.97 2.11 1.74
N VAL A 149 -11.03 3.32 2.24
CA VAL A 149 -11.48 4.51 1.52
C VAL A 149 -10.36 5.52 1.38
N ASP A 150 -10.14 6.00 0.16
CA ASP A 150 -9.25 7.13 -0.10
C ASP A 150 -10.05 8.42 -0.21
N GLN A 151 -9.95 9.26 0.82
CA GLN A 151 -10.66 10.53 0.94
C GLN A 151 -10.14 11.62 -0.02
N SER A 152 -8.96 11.41 -0.63
CA SER A 152 -8.43 12.32 -1.67
C SER A 152 -9.14 12.14 -3.01
N GLN A 153 -9.78 10.97 -3.24
CA GLN A 153 -10.46 10.63 -4.48
C GLN A 153 -11.96 10.91 -4.39
N LYS A 154 -12.35 12.17 -4.59
CA LYS A 154 -13.75 12.63 -4.55
C LYS A 154 -14.36 12.82 -5.95
N ALA A 155 -13.56 12.77 -7.00
CA ALA A 155 -14.04 12.85 -8.38
C ALA A 155 -14.86 11.60 -8.74
N ILE A 156 -16.11 11.80 -9.21
CA ILE A 156 -17.02 10.71 -9.51
C ILE A 156 -16.58 10.03 -10.82
N LEU A 157 -16.22 8.77 -10.73
CA LEU A 157 -15.98 7.86 -11.86
C LEU A 157 -17.17 6.91 -11.97
N ALA A 158 -17.76 6.82 -13.15
CA ALA A 158 -18.92 5.98 -13.38
C ALA A 158 -18.68 4.52 -12.95
N GLY A 159 -19.60 3.97 -12.18
CA GLY A 159 -19.53 2.58 -11.71
C GLY A 159 -18.59 2.33 -10.50
N ALA A 160 -17.80 3.30 -10.07
CA ALA A 160 -16.99 3.14 -8.88
C ALA A 160 -17.83 3.29 -7.59
N MET A 161 -17.36 2.68 -6.51
CA MET A 161 -17.97 2.76 -5.20
C MET A 161 -17.36 3.87 -4.37
N TYR A 162 -18.21 4.58 -3.66
CA TYR A 162 -17.83 5.69 -2.79
C TYR A 162 -18.48 5.55 -1.42
N ALA A 163 -17.74 5.94 -0.40
CA ALA A 163 -18.32 6.30 0.87
C ALA A 163 -18.97 7.68 0.71
N VAL A 164 -20.24 7.77 1.03
CA VAL A 164 -21.04 9.00 0.95
C VAL A 164 -21.69 9.29 2.28
N GLY A 165 -21.75 10.56 2.63
CA GLY A 165 -22.46 11.05 3.79
C GLY A 165 -23.75 11.73 3.38
N ILE A 166 -24.87 11.34 3.99
CA ILE A 166 -26.14 12.00 3.88
C ILE A 166 -26.63 12.25 5.31
N GLU A 167 -26.85 13.51 5.66
CA GLU A 167 -27.10 13.90 7.05
C GLU A 167 -26.02 13.35 7.98
N ASP A 168 -26.37 12.55 8.97
CA ASP A 168 -25.45 11.94 9.93
C ASP A 168 -25.09 10.48 9.59
N THR A 169 -25.52 9.99 8.42
CA THR A 169 -25.33 8.60 8.04
C THR A 169 -24.25 8.47 6.97
N ILE A 170 -23.33 7.53 7.19
CA ILE A 170 -22.35 7.12 6.17
C ILE A 170 -22.83 5.83 5.52
N MET A 171 -22.81 5.81 4.20
CA MET A 171 -23.14 4.63 3.41
C MET A 171 -22.16 4.44 2.26
N VAL A 172 -22.05 3.22 1.76
CA VAL A 172 -21.32 2.93 0.52
C VAL A 172 -22.34 2.77 -0.61
N LYS A 173 -22.10 3.47 -1.72
CA LYS A 173 -22.93 3.40 -2.94
C LYS A 173 -22.08 3.52 -4.18
N ARG A 174 -22.60 3.01 -5.30
CA ARG A 174 -22.08 3.41 -6.61
C ARG A 174 -22.70 4.74 -6.99
N ILE A 175 -21.91 5.61 -7.60
CA ILE A 175 -22.38 6.93 -7.98
C ILE A 175 -22.37 7.05 -9.51
N GLU A 176 -23.50 7.50 -10.05
CA GLU A 176 -23.62 7.91 -11.44
C GLU A 176 -23.99 9.39 -11.50
N LYS A 177 -23.23 10.13 -12.29
CA LYS A 177 -23.55 11.52 -12.60
C LYS A 177 -24.34 11.54 -13.91
N ARG A 178 -25.60 11.99 -13.83
CA ARG A 178 -26.48 12.18 -15.01
C ARG A 178 -26.79 13.68 -15.20
N PRO A 179 -27.22 14.11 -16.39
CA PRO A 179 -27.64 15.50 -16.59
C PRO A 179 -28.64 15.91 -15.51
N ASN A 180 -28.29 16.96 -14.74
CA ASN A 180 -29.11 17.54 -13.65
C ASN A 180 -29.49 16.57 -12.50
N LYS A 181 -28.83 15.40 -12.40
CA LYS A 181 -29.12 14.41 -11.35
C LYS A 181 -27.86 13.71 -10.89
N LEU A 182 -27.82 13.40 -9.61
CA LEU A 182 -26.89 12.45 -9.01
C LEU A 182 -27.68 11.19 -8.66
N VAL A 183 -27.18 10.03 -9.04
CA VAL A 183 -27.86 8.76 -8.75
C VAL A 183 -26.94 7.92 -7.87
N LEU A 184 -27.45 7.53 -6.71
CA LEU A 184 -26.77 6.61 -5.80
C LEU A 184 -27.39 5.22 -5.99
N LEU A 185 -26.57 4.26 -6.38
CA LEU A 185 -26.98 2.90 -6.69
C LEU A 185 -26.49 1.93 -5.61
N SER A 186 -27.40 1.06 -5.21
CA SER A 186 -27.09 -0.14 -4.44
C SER A 186 -26.80 -1.31 -5.37
N ASN A 187 -25.96 -2.26 -4.96
CA ASN A 187 -25.76 -3.49 -5.72
C ASN A 187 -26.90 -4.48 -5.48
N HIS A 188 -27.49 -4.47 -4.28
CA HIS A 188 -28.60 -5.34 -3.92
C HIS A 188 -29.90 -4.86 -4.55
N LYS A 189 -30.61 -5.75 -5.22
CA LYS A 189 -31.80 -5.45 -6.05
C LYS A 189 -32.97 -4.89 -5.28
N ASP A 190 -33.08 -5.21 -3.98
CA ASP A 190 -34.19 -4.76 -3.14
C ASP A 190 -34.06 -3.30 -2.72
N TYR A 191 -32.91 -2.68 -3.00
CA TYR A 191 -32.66 -1.27 -2.70
C TYR A 191 -32.80 -0.42 -3.98
N PRO A 192 -33.87 0.35 -4.12
CA PRO A 192 -34.05 1.20 -5.29
C PRO A 192 -32.98 2.30 -5.37
N PRO A 193 -32.68 2.78 -6.58
CA PRO A 193 -31.77 3.91 -6.76
C PRO A 193 -32.29 5.17 -6.04
N ILE A 194 -31.39 5.87 -5.36
CA ILE A 194 -31.68 7.20 -4.81
C ILE A 194 -31.34 8.23 -5.89
N MET A 195 -32.35 8.91 -6.42
CA MET A 195 -32.18 9.94 -7.43
C MET A 195 -32.27 11.31 -6.76
N LEU A 196 -31.20 12.08 -6.88
CA LEU A 196 -31.07 13.40 -6.28
C LEU A 196 -31.02 14.45 -7.38
N ASN A 197 -31.86 15.45 -7.31
CA ASN A 197 -31.78 16.61 -8.19
C ASN A 197 -30.58 17.51 -7.80
N ARG A 198 -30.39 18.63 -8.47
CA ARG A 198 -29.22 19.48 -8.26
C ARG A 198 -29.16 20.11 -6.85
N GLU A 199 -30.32 20.41 -6.27
CA GLU A 199 -30.43 20.99 -4.94
C GLU A 199 -30.17 19.91 -3.87
N GLU A 200 -30.81 18.77 -4.01
CA GLU A 200 -30.63 17.60 -3.12
C GLU A 200 -29.22 17.01 -3.20
N ALA A 201 -28.56 17.06 -4.37
CA ALA A 201 -27.19 16.62 -4.52
C ALA A 201 -26.19 17.45 -3.69
N GLY A 202 -26.56 18.69 -3.34
CA GLY A 202 -25.76 19.54 -2.45
C GLY A 202 -25.70 19.05 -0.99
N VAL A 203 -26.64 18.20 -0.58
CA VAL A 203 -26.67 17.62 0.76
C VAL A 203 -25.79 16.37 0.87
N VAL A 204 -25.46 15.74 -0.29
CA VAL A 204 -24.61 14.54 -0.32
C VAL A 204 -23.15 14.94 -0.28
N ARG A 205 -22.44 14.45 0.70
CA ARG A 205 -20.99 14.61 0.84
C ARG A 205 -20.28 13.36 0.32
N ILE A 206 -19.45 13.48 -0.72
CA ILE A 206 -18.57 12.39 -1.13
C ILE A 206 -17.36 12.37 -0.21
N ILE A 207 -17.29 11.35 0.63
CA ILE A 207 -16.21 11.18 1.61
C ILE A 207 -14.94 10.71 0.88
N GLY A 208 -15.05 9.68 0.04
CA GLY A 208 -13.94 9.16 -0.73
C GLY A 208 -14.30 7.90 -1.51
N LYS A 209 -13.37 7.46 -2.32
CA LYS A 209 -13.52 6.26 -3.14
C LYS A 209 -13.14 5.01 -2.36
N VAL A 210 -13.96 3.97 -2.44
CA VAL A 210 -13.62 2.64 -1.91
C VAL A 210 -12.59 2.00 -2.84
N ILE A 211 -11.44 1.61 -2.30
CA ILE A 211 -10.31 1.08 -3.07
C ILE A 211 -9.92 -0.35 -2.70
N TRP A 212 -10.45 -0.87 -1.60
CA TRP A 212 -10.19 -2.24 -1.15
C TRP A 212 -11.26 -2.70 -0.14
N ILE A 213 -11.49 -4.00 -0.08
CA ILE A 213 -12.46 -4.66 0.80
C ILE A 213 -11.78 -5.84 1.47
N CYS A 214 -12.07 -6.02 2.75
CA CYS A 214 -11.65 -7.18 3.52
C CYS A 214 -12.86 -7.83 4.17
N ARG A 215 -12.88 -9.16 4.20
CA ARG A 215 -13.90 -9.97 4.86
C ARG A 215 -13.25 -10.96 5.79
N GLU A 216 -13.72 -11.00 7.02
CA GLU A 216 -13.43 -12.08 7.96
C GLU A 216 -14.47 -13.21 7.75
N ILE A 217 -14.03 -14.47 7.86
CA ILE A 217 -14.84 -15.66 7.61
C ILE A 217 -15.03 -16.41 8.91
#